data_f0ead8508ab08727b3a7418c7e543a81
#
_entry.id   f0ead8508ab08727b3a7418c7e543a81
#
_cell.length_a   1.000
_cell.length_b   1.000
_cell.length_c   1.000
_cell.angle_alpha   90.00
_cell.angle_beta   90.00
_cell.angle_gamma   90.00
#
_symmetry.space_group_name_H-M   'P 1'
#
loop_
_entity.id
_entity.type
_entity.pdbx_description
1 polymer ?
#
loop_
_entity_poly.entity_id
_entity_poly.type
_entity_poly.pdbx_seq_one_letter_code
_entity_poly.pdbx_strand_id
1 'polypeptide(L)'
;PLHGSRAARYLDAMRIRLDCLDEAQFELLIEACAAHSDGERHSHPTIGTCWDADRLDLWRVGIEPDPRYLSTPAARELARLDRAGLDRRLGAAVPLRAA
;
A
#
# COMPACT_ATOMS: atom_id res chain seq x y z
N PRO A 1 15.09 4.62 -2.36
CA PRO A 1 14.72 3.78 -3.50
C PRO A 1 14.92 2.30 -3.27
N LEU A 2 15.89 1.92 -2.42
CA LEU A 2 16.17 0.51 -2.20
C LEU A 2 15.50 -0.08 -0.97
N HIS A 3 14.69 0.71 -0.26
CA HIS A 3 14.09 0.22 0.98
C HIS A 3 13.09 -0.92 0.74
N GLY A 4 12.39 -0.93 -0.40
CA GLY A 4 11.49 -2.02 -0.74
C GLY A 4 12.23 -3.33 -0.95
N SER A 5 13.33 -3.30 -1.69
CA SER A 5 14.16 -4.49 -1.91
C SER A 5 14.78 -4.99 -0.61
N ARG A 6 15.19 -4.07 0.26
CA ARG A 6 15.74 -4.44 1.57
C ARG A 6 14.70 -5.11 2.45
N ALA A 7 13.46 -4.56 2.45
CA ALA A 7 12.37 -5.15 3.21
C ALA A 7 12.06 -6.56 2.71
N ALA A 8 12.03 -6.75 1.39
CA ALA A 8 11.76 -8.06 0.81
C ALA A 8 12.82 -9.09 1.21
N ARG A 9 14.09 -8.69 1.19
CA ARG A 9 15.18 -9.59 1.61
C ARG A 9 15.11 -9.92 3.10
N TYR A 10 14.76 -8.93 3.92
CA TYR A 10 14.60 -9.15 5.35
C TYR A 10 13.46 -10.14 5.63
N LEU A 11 12.33 -9.98 4.93
CA LEU A 11 11.20 -10.88 5.08
C LEU A 11 11.56 -12.30 4.66
N ASP A 12 12.29 -12.45 3.56
CA ASP A 12 12.70 -13.76 3.10
C ASP A 12 13.59 -14.45 4.13
N ALA A 13 14.50 -13.70 4.75
CA ALA A 13 15.34 -14.23 5.83
C ALA A 13 14.55 -14.61 7.07
N MET A 14 13.39 -14.00 7.28
CA MET A 14 12.53 -14.26 8.44
C MET A 14 11.42 -15.27 8.16
N ARG A 15 11.43 -15.88 7.01
CA ARG A 15 10.33 -16.78 6.55
C ARG A 15 9.94 -17.81 7.60
N ILE A 16 10.91 -18.42 8.25
CA ILE A 16 10.65 -19.46 9.25
C ILE A 16 9.89 -18.90 10.46
N ARG A 17 10.08 -17.62 10.79
CA ARG A 17 9.46 -17.00 11.95
C ARG A 17 8.07 -16.42 11.68
N LEU A 18 7.69 -16.36 10.39
CA LEU A 18 6.39 -15.83 9.98
C LEU A 18 5.49 -16.97 9.53
N ASP A 19 5.31 -17.94 10.39
CA ASP A 19 4.54 -19.14 10.09
C ASP A 19 3.03 -18.92 10.07
N CYS A 20 2.57 -17.73 10.42
CA CYS A 20 1.15 -17.36 10.30
C CYS A 20 0.70 -17.16 8.85
N LEU A 21 1.63 -17.09 7.90
CA LEU A 21 1.33 -16.93 6.48
C LEU A 21 1.63 -18.24 5.75
N ASP A 22 0.76 -18.61 4.81
CA ASP A 22 1.09 -19.72 3.93
C ASP A 22 2.09 -19.26 2.86
N GLU A 23 2.57 -20.20 2.05
CA GLU A 23 3.60 -19.89 1.04
C GLU A 23 3.12 -18.86 0.03
N ALA A 24 1.87 -18.98 -0.44
CA ALA A 24 1.32 -18.05 -1.40
C ALA A 24 1.19 -16.64 -0.81
N GLN A 25 0.72 -16.54 0.42
CA GLN A 25 0.61 -15.25 1.12
C GLN A 25 1.98 -14.62 1.33
N PHE A 26 2.97 -15.42 1.67
CA PHE A 26 4.33 -14.93 1.89
C PHE A 26 4.92 -14.37 0.60
N GLU A 27 4.73 -15.06 -0.52
CA GLU A 27 5.21 -14.58 -1.82
C GLU A 27 4.55 -13.26 -2.21
N LEU A 28 3.25 -13.10 -1.93
CA LEU A 28 2.57 -11.83 -2.17
C LEU A 28 3.16 -10.71 -1.31
N LEU A 29 3.47 -10.99 -0.06
CA LEU A 29 4.05 -10.00 0.84
C LEU A 29 5.43 -9.55 0.34
N ILE A 30 6.27 -10.50 -0.07
CA ILE A 30 7.59 -10.20 -0.61
C ILE A 30 7.48 -9.33 -1.86
N GLU A 31 6.60 -9.70 -2.78
CA GLU A 31 6.40 -8.92 -4.01
C GLU A 31 5.87 -7.53 -3.71
N ALA A 32 4.91 -7.41 -2.80
CA ALA A 32 4.38 -6.12 -2.40
C ALA A 32 5.47 -5.21 -1.84
N CYS A 33 6.35 -5.74 -1.01
CA CYS A 33 7.43 -4.95 -0.42
C CYS A 33 8.50 -4.57 -1.44
N ALA A 34 8.87 -5.50 -2.32
CA ALA A 34 10.02 -5.31 -3.21
C ALA A 34 9.88 -4.10 -4.12
N ALA A 35 8.70 -3.86 -4.67
CA ALA A 35 8.50 -2.84 -5.68
C ALA A 35 7.54 -1.72 -5.28
N HIS A 36 7.18 -1.59 -4.00
CA HIS A 36 6.16 -0.63 -3.59
C HIS A 36 6.56 0.83 -3.86
N SER A 37 7.83 1.13 -3.94
CA SER A 37 8.31 2.50 -4.18
C SER A 37 8.74 2.78 -5.62
N ASP A 38 8.49 1.85 -6.54
CA ASP A 38 8.99 1.96 -7.92
C ASP A 38 8.06 2.77 -8.84
N GLY A 39 6.94 3.25 -8.36
CA GLY A 39 6.02 4.06 -9.15
C GLY A 39 5.19 3.28 -10.17
N GLU A 40 5.15 1.96 -10.06
CA GLU A 40 4.39 1.12 -10.96
C GLU A 40 3.01 0.79 -10.40
N ARG A 41 2.15 0.27 -11.25
CA ARG A 41 0.84 -0.29 -10.86
C ARG A 41 0.93 -1.81 -10.92
N HIS A 42 0.05 -2.48 -10.22
CA HIS A 42 0.01 -3.94 -10.20
C HIS A 42 -1.40 -4.44 -10.48
N SER A 43 -1.51 -5.45 -11.30
CA SER A 43 -2.82 -6.03 -11.67
C SER A 43 -3.39 -6.96 -10.61
N HIS A 44 -2.57 -7.48 -9.70
CA HIS A 44 -3.05 -8.35 -8.64
C HIS A 44 -3.80 -7.51 -7.60
N PRO A 45 -5.05 -7.86 -7.26
CA PRO A 45 -5.86 -7.01 -6.36
C PRO A 45 -5.24 -6.77 -5.00
N THR A 46 -4.63 -7.78 -4.41
CA THR A 46 -4.04 -7.65 -3.08
C THR A 46 -2.83 -6.71 -3.10
N ILE A 47 -1.92 -6.92 -4.05
CA ILE A 47 -0.74 -6.08 -4.17
C ILE A 47 -1.12 -4.67 -4.60
N GLY A 48 -2.01 -4.54 -5.57
CA GLY A 48 -2.47 -3.24 -6.05
C GLY A 48 -3.11 -2.43 -4.94
N THR A 49 -3.96 -3.06 -4.13
CA THR A 49 -4.60 -2.38 -3.00
C THR A 49 -3.57 -1.94 -1.96
N CYS A 50 -2.59 -2.78 -1.68
CA CYS A 50 -1.53 -2.47 -0.74
C CYS A 50 -0.72 -1.25 -1.20
N TRP A 51 -0.33 -1.23 -2.46
CA TRP A 51 0.41 -0.10 -3.02
C TRP A 51 -0.43 1.17 -3.07
N ASP A 52 -1.73 1.03 -3.37
CA ASP A 52 -2.64 2.17 -3.40
C ASP A 52 -2.78 2.81 -2.02
N ALA A 53 -2.91 2.00 -0.98
CA ALA A 53 -3.02 2.50 0.38
C ALA A 53 -1.78 3.32 0.76
N ASP A 54 -0.60 2.83 0.41
CA ASP A 54 0.64 3.54 0.66
C ASP A 54 0.66 4.89 -0.07
N ARG A 55 0.26 4.90 -1.33
CA ARG A 55 0.30 6.11 -2.17
C ARG A 55 -0.78 7.13 -1.81
N LEU A 56 -1.95 6.68 -1.36
CA LEU A 56 -2.97 7.59 -0.89
C LEU A 56 -2.55 8.32 0.39
N ASP A 57 -1.63 7.75 1.15
CA ASP A 57 -1.13 8.36 2.38
C ASP A 57 -0.01 9.40 2.12
N LEU A 58 0.31 9.69 0.86
CA LEU A 58 1.32 10.70 0.52
C LEU A 58 0.94 12.09 1.01
N TRP A 59 -0.34 12.35 1.26
CA TRP A 59 -0.75 13.59 1.92
C TRP A 59 -0.01 13.82 3.23
N ARG A 60 0.35 12.75 3.93
CA ARG A 60 1.06 12.80 5.19
C ARG A 60 2.38 13.57 5.08
N VAL A 61 3.01 13.51 3.91
CA VAL A 61 4.27 14.20 3.65
C VAL A 61 4.10 15.37 2.66
N GLY A 62 2.86 15.84 2.48
CA GLY A 62 2.58 17.01 1.67
C GLY A 62 2.57 16.76 0.17
N ILE A 63 2.44 15.52 -0.26
CA ILE A 63 2.39 15.17 -1.68
C ILE A 63 0.97 14.75 -2.02
N GLU A 64 0.40 15.37 -3.06
CA GLU A 64 -0.92 15.00 -3.54
C GLU A 64 -0.82 13.68 -4.32
N PRO A 65 -1.63 12.67 -3.97
CA PRO A 65 -1.61 11.39 -4.69
C PRO A 65 -2.01 11.59 -6.15
N ASP A 66 -1.25 11.00 -7.06
CA ASP A 66 -1.51 11.08 -8.49
C ASP A 66 -2.23 9.82 -8.94
N PRO A 67 -3.46 9.93 -9.49
CA PRO A 67 -4.24 8.76 -9.92
C PRO A 67 -3.52 7.86 -10.92
N ARG A 68 -2.56 8.40 -11.68
CA ARG A 68 -1.82 7.61 -12.66
C ARG A 68 -1.01 6.48 -12.04
N TYR A 69 -0.65 6.61 -10.78
CA TYR A 69 0.16 5.61 -10.08
C TYR A 69 -0.67 4.67 -9.23
N LEU A 70 -2.00 4.77 -9.29
CA LEU A 70 -2.88 3.93 -8.49
C LEU A 70 -3.39 2.76 -9.30
N SER A 71 -3.42 1.59 -8.68
CA SER A 71 -3.73 0.34 -9.36
C SER A 71 -5.22 0.06 -9.48
N THR A 72 -6.01 0.48 -8.48
CA THR A 72 -7.44 0.13 -8.44
C THR A 72 -8.33 1.31 -8.78
N PRO A 73 -9.51 1.05 -9.37
CA PRO A 73 -10.48 2.13 -9.63
C PRO A 73 -10.92 2.86 -8.36
N ALA A 74 -11.10 2.13 -7.27
CA ALA A 74 -11.50 2.73 -6.00
C ALA A 74 -10.47 3.74 -5.51
N ALA A 75 -9.17 3.41 -5.60
CA ALA A 75 -8.12 4.31 -5.18
C ALA A 75 -8.06 5.55 -6.08
N ARG A 76 -8.24 5.37 -7.37
CA ARG A 76 -8.26 6.51 -8.30
C ARG A 76 -9.40 7.47 -8.00
N GLU A 77 -10.54 6.94 -7.59
CA GLU A 77 -11.66 7.77 -7.17
C GLU A 77 -11.34 8.53 -5.88
N LEU A 78 -10.76 7.85 -4.89
CA LEU A 78 -10.37 8.48 -3.63
C LEU A 78 -9.32 9.57 -3.84
N ALA A 79 -8.43 9.40 -4.79
CA ALA A 79 -7.38 10.38 -5.07
C ALA A 79 -7.91 11.70 -5.61
N ARG A 80 -9.17 11.75 -6.03
CA ARG A 80 -9.81 13.00 -6.48
C ARG A 80 -10.25 13.88 -5.33
N LEU A 81 -10.29 13.32 -4.13
CA LEU A 81 -10.67 14.07 -2.94
C LEU A 81 -9.45 14.81 -2.40
N ASP A 82 -9.70 15.96 -1.77
CA ASP A 82 -8.63 16.60 -1.02
C ASP A 82 -8.39 15.84 0.28
N ARG A 83 -7.41 16.26 1.06
CA ARG A 83 -7.07 15.58 2.32
C ARG A 83 -8.28 15.50 3.24
N ALA A 84 -9.03 16.58 3.38
CA ALA A 84 -10.18 16.62 4.27
C ALA A 84 -11.28 15.68 3.78
N GLY A 85 -11.53 15.67 2.47
CA GLY A 85 -12.52 14.76 1.88
C GLY A 85 -12.13 13.31 2.04
N LEU A 86 -10.85 12.98 1.85
CA LEU A 86 -10.35 11.63 2.03
C LEU A 86 -10.50 11.18 3.49
N ASP A 87 -10.11 12.02 4.42
CA ASP A 87 -10.22 11.70 5.85
C ASP A 87 -11.68 11.47 6.26
N ARG A 88 -12.61 12.28 5.76
CA ARG A 88 -14.04 12.08 6.04
C ARG A 88 -14.55 10.76 5.51
N ARG A 89 -14.17 10.40 4.28
CA ARG A 89 -14.59 9.15 3.66
C ARG A 89 -14.08 7.95 4.41
N LEU A 90 -12.78 7.95 4.74
CA LEU A 90 -12.15 6.83 5.43
C LEU A 90 -12.57 6.79 6.90
N GLY A 91 -12.69 7.92 7.56
CA GLY A 91 -13.10 7.99 8.95
C GLY A 91 -14.52 7.53 9.18
N ALA A 92 -15.41 7.74 8.22
CA ALA A 92 -16.78 7.26 8.30
C ALA A 92 -16.86 5.75 8.17
N ALA A 93 -15.93 5.15 7.40
CA ALA A 93 -15.91 3.72 7.18
C ALA A 93 -15.19 2.98 8.30
N VAL A 94 -14.14 3.56 8.86
CA VAL A 94 -13.32 2.93 9.88
C VAL A 94 -13.06 3.94 10.98
N PRO A 95 -13.58 3.73 12.18
CA PRO A 95 -13.27 4.61 13.30
C PRO A 95 -11.81 4.42 13.65
N LEU A 96 -11.00 5.33 13.17
CA LEU A 96 -9.62 5.20 13.30
C LEU A 96 -9.16 5.84 14.52
N ARG A 97 -8.55 5.16 15.28
CA ARG A 97 -7.70 5.65 16.23
C ARG A 97 -8.24 6.63 17.12
N ALA A 98 -8.14 6.25 18.12
CA ALA A 98 -8.17 6.97 19.19
C ALA A 98 -6.89 7.59 19.36
N ALA A 99 -6.48 8.26 19.09
CA ALA A 99 -5.25 8.87 19.32
C ALA A 99 -4.38 8.96 19.95
#